data_f5448a8a6a2dc8ed50ecc118c783da9c
#
_entry.id   f5448a8a6a2dc8ed50ecc118c783da9c
#
_cell.length_a   1.000
_cell.length_b   1.000
_cell.length_c   1.000
_cell.angle_alpha   90.00
_cell.angle_beta   90.00
_cell.angle_gamma   90.00
#
_symmetry.space_group_name_H-M   'P 1'
#
loop_
_entity.id
_entity.type
_entity.pdbx_description
1 polymer ?
#
loop_
_entity_poly.entity_id
_entity_poly.type
_entity_poly.pdbx_seq_one_letter_code
_entity_poly.pdbx_strand_id
1 'polypeptide(L)'
;PGVFDRLTQLTYMDIGGNRLQALPEGVFDKLTQLVHLELQSNQLKSIPDGAFARLSSLTHVWLHTNPWDCACSDILYLSGWLAQHAGKEQGQAVCSGTNTPVRAVTEASTSPSKCP
;
A
#
# COMPACT_ATOMS: atom_id res chain seq x y z
N PRO A 1 9.04 5.73 -11.26
CA PRO A 1 8.63 7.10 -10.99
C PRO A 1 8.34 7.80 -12.32
N GLY A 2 7.38 8.67 -12.33
CA GLY A 2 7.02 9.42 -13.52
C GLY A 2 6.11 8.71 -14.51
N VAL A 3 5.86 7.41 -14.33
CA VAL A 3 5.06 6.64 -15.28
C VAL A 3 3.61 7.12 -15.33
N PHE A 4 3.09 7.67 -14.23
CA PHE A 4 1.72 8.18 -14.14
C PHE A 4 1.65 9.71 -14.07
N ASP A 5 2.75 10.42 -14.28
CA ASP A 5 2.80 11.86 -14.02
C ASP A 5 1.84 12.69 -14.85
N ARG A 6 1.41 12.18 -16.01
CA ARG A 6 0.46 12.90 -16.87
C ARG A 6 -1.00 12.66 -16.51
N LEU A 7 -1.27 11.77 -15.56
CA LEU A 7 -2.63 11.38 -15.19
C LEU A 7 -3.14 12.18 -14.00
N THR A 8 -2.87 13.48 -13.98
CA THR A 8 -3.13 14.34 -12.82
C THR A 8 -4.60 14.45 -12.44
N GLN A 9 -5.53 14.17 -13.36
CA GLN A 9 -6.96 14.25 -13.08
C GLN A 9 -7.61 12.87 -12.88
N LEU A 10 -6.80 11.83 -12.81
CA LEU A 10 -7.30 10.49 -12.62
C LEU A 10 -7.96 10.35 -11.25
N THR A 11 -9.15 9.80 -11.19
CA THR A 11 -9.87 9.58 -9.94
C THR A 11 -9.98 8.10 -9.56
N TYR A 12 -9.78 7.19 -10.50
CA TYR A 12 -9.86 5.75 -10.27
C TYR A 12 -8.68 5.07 -10.95
N MET A 13 -7.93 4.28 -10.21
CA MET A 13 -6.84 3.49 -10.78
C MET A 13 -6.98 2.04 -10.32
N ASP A 14 -6.98 1.13 -11.27
CA ASP A 14 -7.03 -0.30 -10.99
C ASP A 14 -5.81 -0.96 -11.64
N ILE A 15 -4.84 -1.33 -10.83
CA ILE A 15 -3.69 -2.12 -11.26
C ILE A 15 -3.65 -3.45 -10.49
N GLY A 16 -4.80 -3.86 -9.95
CA GLY A 16 -4.95 -5.17 -9.33
C GLY A 16 -4.88 -6.29 -10.35
N GLY A 17 -4.59 -7.49 -9.87
CA GLY A 17 -4.54 -8.66 -10.73
C GLY A 17 -3.32 -8.75 -11.63
N ASN A 18 -2.26 -8.02 -11.31
CA ASN A 18 -1.01 -8.05 -12.04
C ASN A 18 0.04 -8.85 -11.27
N ARG A 19 1.31 -8.66 -11.58
CA ARG A 19 2.41 -9.35 -10.89
C ARG A 19 3.40 -8.35 -10.32
N LEU A 20 2.89 -7.21 -9.87
CA LEU A 20 3.74 -6.15 -9.33
C LEU A 20 4.42 -6.64 -8.06
N GLN A 21 5.75 -6.54 -8.01
CA GLN A 21 6.52 -6.93 -6.83
C GLN A 21 6.87 -5.73 -5.96
N ALA A 22 6.88 -4.54 -6.53
CA ALA A 22 7.18 -3.31 -5.81
C ALA A 22 6.61 -2.13 -6.57
N LEU A 23 6.42 -1.02 -5.86
CA LEU A 23 6.03 0.26 -6.46
C LEU A 23 7.22 1.22 -6.37
N PRO A 24 7.52 1.98 -7.43
CA PRO A 24 8.55 3.00 -7.36
C PRO A 24 8.19 4.10 -6.37
N GLU A 25 9.19 4.69 -5.72
CA GLU A 25 8.97 5.86 -4.88
C GLU A 25 8.33 6.98 -5.70
N GLY A 26 7.37 7.67 -5.09
CA GLY A 26 6.71 8.81 -5.71
C GLY A 26 5.77 8.46 -6.85
N VAL A 27 5.49 7.17 -7.07
CA VAL A 27 4.69 6.73 -8.22
C VAL A 27 3.30 7.39 -8.26
N PHE A 28 2.72 7.70 -7.10
CA PHE A 28 1.39 8.29 -7.02
C PHE A 28 1.40 9.79 -6.74
N ASP A 29 2.55 10.43 -6.66
CA ASP A 29 2.66 11.81 -6.14
C ASP A 29 1.87 12.83 -6.96
N LYS A 30 1.69 12.59 -8.25
CA LYS A 30 0.96 13.53 -9.12
C LYS A 30 -0.53 13.23 -9.18
N LEU A 31 -1.00 12.14 -8.59
CA LEU A 31 -2.38 11.70 -8.68
C LEU A 31 -3.23 12.27 -7.54
N THR A 32 -3.17 13.56 -7.36
CA THR A 32 -3.77 14.23 -6.19
C THR A 32 -5.29 14.15 -6.14
N GLN A 33 -5.94 13.81 -7.25
CA GLN A 33 -7.40 13.69 -7.30
C GLN A 33 -7.90 12.24 -7.24
N LEU A 34 -7.00 11.30 -6.99
CA LEU A 34 -7.36 9.89 -6.94
C LEU A 34 -8.29 9.60 -5.77
N VAL A 35 -9.40 8.94 -6.04
CA VAL A 35 -10.42 8.58 -5.05
C VAL A 35 -10.39 7.08 -4.75
N HIS A 36 -10.21 6.26 -5.77
CA HIS A 36 -10.17 4.80 -5.66
C HIS A 36 -8.86 4.28 -6.19
N LEU A 37 -8.19 3.42 -5.41
CA LEU A 37 -6.92 2.82 -5.81
C LEU A 37 -6.95 1.32 -5.53
N GLU A 38 -6.91 0.51 -6.58
CA GLU A 38 -6.92 -0.95 -6.47
C GLU A 38 -5.54 -1.51 -6.72
N LEU A 39 -4.96 -2.11 -5.68
CA LEU A 39 -3.64 -2.73 -5.70
C LEU A 39 -3.70 -4.21 -5.31
N GLN A 40 -4.89 -4.77 -5.14
CA GLN A 40 -5.04 -6.15 -4.69
C GLN A 40 -4.53 -7.16 -5.72
N SER A 41 -4.24 -8.37 -5.25
CA SER A 41 -3.87 -9.49 -6.13
C SER A 41 -2.62 -9.23 -6.94
N ASN A 42 -1.62 -8.68 -6.29
CA ASN A 42 -0.27 -8.54 -6.84
C ASN A 42 0.72 -9.33 -5.99
N GLN A 43 1.99 -9.00 -6.07
CA GLN A 43 3.05 -9.64 -5.31
C GLN A 43 3.79 -8.64 -4.42
N LEU A 44 3.08 -7.62 -3.94
CA LEU A 44 3.65 -6.54 -3.15
C LEU A 44 3.98 -7.03 -1.74
N LYS A 45 5.16 -6.70 -1.26
CA LYS A 45 5.61 -7.02 0.10
C LYS A 45 5.57 -5.80 1.02
N SER A 46 5.64 -4.60 0.48
CA SER A 46 5.54 -3.35 1.22
C SER A 46 5.16 -2.23 0.26
N ILE A 47 4.93 -1.04 0.82
CA ILE A 47 4.63 0.17 0.07
C ILE A 47 5.73 1.18 0.39
N PRO A 48 6.24 1.93 -0.61
CA PRO A 48 7.25 2.95 -0.33
C PRO A 48 6.76 3.99 0.68
N ASP A 49 7.65 4.45 1.52
CA ASP A 49 7.31 5.46 2.52
C ASP A 49 6.73 6.70 1.83
N GLY A 50 5.62 7.18 2.38
CA GLY A 50 4.96 8.37 1.86
C GLY A 50 4.17 8.17 0.57
N ALA A 51 4.00 6.93 0.10
CA ALA A 51 3.36 6.68 -1.20
C ALA A 51 1.95 7.25 -1.30
N PHE A 52 1.21 7.29 -0.19
CA PHE A 52 -0.15 7.81 -0.16
C PHE A 52 -0.25 9.24 0.38
N ALA A 53 0.88 9.86 0.67
CA ALA A 53 0.89 11.15 1.39
C ALA A 53 0.20 12.28 0.61
N ARG A 54 0.25 12.22 -0.71
CA ARG A 54 -0.34 13.26 -1.57
C ARG A 54 -1.73 12.91 -2.06
N LEU A 55 -2.27 11.76 -1.68
CA LEU A 55 -3.57 11.28 -2.13
C LEU A 55 -4.66 11.75 -1.18
N SER A 56 -4.82 13.07 -1.06
CA SER A 56 -5.74 13.66 -0.10
C SER A 56 -7.21 13.37 -0.40
N SER A 57 -7.54 13.02 -1.64
CA SER A 57 -8.91 12.68 -2.03
C SER A 57 -9.22 11.19 -1.94
N LEU A 58 -8.24 10.36 -1.59
CA LEU A 58 -8.40 8.90 -1.56
C LEU A 58 -9.39 8.49 -0.47
N THR A 59 -10.42 7.75 -0.86
CA THR A 59 -11.45 7.25 0.04
C THR A 59 -11.51 5.74 0.10
N HIS A 60 -11.05 5.04 -0.95
CA HIS A 60 -11.12 3.59 -1.03
C HIS A 60 -9.81 3.04 -1.56
N VAL A 61 -9.22 2.09 -0.85
CA VAL A 61 -7.99 1.41 -1.29
C VAL A 61 -8.13 -0.09 -1.09
N TRP A 62 -7.73 -0.86 -2.09
CA TRP A 62 -7.75 -2.32 -2.06
C TRP A 62 -6.32 -2.82 -2.00
N LEU A 63 -5.95 -3.48 -0.92
CA LEU A 63 -4.59 -3.95 -0.66
C LEU A 63 -4.53 -5.44 -0.33
N HIS A 64 -5.67 -6.12 -0.27
CA HIS A 64 -5.73 -7.54 0.07
C HIS A 64 -5.06 -8.40 -1.00
N THR A 65 -4.79 -9.65 -0.66
CA THR A 65 -4.25 -10.65 -1.59
C THR A 65 -2.88 -10.23 -2.15
N ASN A 66 -2.04 -9.73 -1.27
CA ASN A 66 -0.63 -9.49 -1.53
C ASN A 66 0.19 -10.16 -0.42
N PRO A 67 1.43 -10.60 -0.71
CA PRO A 67 2.26 -11.26 0.30
C PRO A 67 3.01 -10.23 1.19
N TRP A 68 2.26 -9.44 1.95
CA TRP A 68 2.84 -8.40 2.80
C TRP A 68 3.86 -8.99 3.78
N ASP A 69 5.08 -8.45 3.78
CA ASP A 69 6.17 -8.91 4.65
C ASP A 69 6.13 -8.13 5.96
N CYS A 70 5.45 -8.69 6.95
CA CYS A 70 5.25 -8.02 8.22
C CYS A 70 6.41 -8.21 9.21
N ALA A 71 7.45 -8.94 8.84
CA ALA A 71 8.66 -9.04 9.65
C ALA A 71 9.64 -7.92 9.32
N CYS A 72 9.61 -7.41 8.10
CA CYS A 72 10.48 -6.31 7.66
C CYS A 72 9.91 -4.98 8.09
N SER A 73 10.74 -4.10 8.64
CA SER A 73 10.30 -2.77 9.10
C SER A 73 9.77 -1.89 7.97
N ASP A 74 10.02 -2.23 6.70
CA ASP A 74 9.48 -1.50 5.57
C ASP A 74 7.94 -1.52 5.53
N ILE A 75 7.30 -2.45 6.23
CA ILE A 75 5.84 -2.53 6.30
C ILE A 75 5.24 -1.41 7.15
N LEU A 76 6.03 -0.75 7.99
CA LEU A 76 5.50 0.16 9.00
C LEU A 76 4.78 1.38 8.43
N TYR A 77 5.21 1.88 7.28
CA TYR A 77 4.46 2.95 6.65
C TYR A 77 3.03 2.52 6.35
N LEU A 78 2.88 1.36 5.72
CA LEU A 78 1.55 0.84 5.36
C LEU A 78 0.73 0.53 6.59
N SER A 79 1.30 -0.14 7.58
CA SER A 79 0.56 -0.51 8.78
C SER A 79 0.05 0.72 9.53
N GLY A 80 0.90 1.75 9.67
CA GLY A 80 0.52 3.00 10.31
C GLY A 80 -0.54 3.75 9.53
N TRP A 81 -0.41 3.79 8.20
CA TRP A 81 -1.39 4.44 7.36
C TRP A 81 -2.76 3.76 7.47
N LEU A 82 -2.78 2.42 7.42
CA LEU A 82 -4.03 1.67 7.54
C LEU A 82 -4.65 1.83 8.92
N ALA A 83 -3.84 1.90 9.98
CA ALA A 83 -4.37 2.11 11.33
C ALA A 83 -5.08 3.44 11.46
N GLN A 84 -4.57 4.47 10.78
CA GLN A 84 -5.16 5.81 10.80
C GLN A 84 -6.33 5.96 9.84
N HIS A 85 -6.42 5.11 8.81
CA HIS A 85 -7.40 5.24 7.74
C HIS A 85 -8.17 3.93 7.53
N ALA A 86 -8.49 3.24 8.61
CA ALA A 86 -9.12 1.91 8.52
C ALA A 86 -10.42 1.94 7.72
N GLY A 87 -11.17 3.05 7.75
CA GLY A 87 -12.40 3.17 6.98
C GLY A 87 -12.20 3.23 5.48
N LYS A 88 -10.97 3.44 5.01
CA LYS A 88 -10.67 3.50 3.58
C LYS A 88 -10.25 2.16 3.01
N GLU A 89 -9.88 1.21 3.86
CA GLU A 89 -9.44 -0.11 3.41
C GLU A 89 -10.63 -0.98 3.02
N GLN A 90 -10.62 -1.47 1.79
CA GLN A 90 -11.64 -2.37 1.27
C GLN A 90 -11.10 -3.80 1.29
N GLY A 91 -11.84 -4.73 1.89
CA GLY A 91 -11.29 -6.02 2.22
C GLY A 91 -10.28 -5.87 3.34
N GLN A 92 -9.46 -6.88 3.55
CA GLN A 92 -8.47 -6.82 4.63
C GLN A 92 -7.13 -7.35 4.14
N ALA A 93 -6.11 -6.49 4.17
CA ALA A 93 -4.73 -6.90 3.93
C ALA A 93 -4.21 -7.64 5.14
N VAL A 94 -3.65 -8.83 4.92
CA VAL A 94 -3.06 -9.65 5.98
C VAL A 94 -1.61 -9.96 5.69
N CYS A 95 -0.86 -10.25 6.73
CA CYS A 95 0.54 -10.60 6.63
C CYS A 95 0.71 -11.95 5.96
N SER A 96 1.76 -12.06 5.13
CA SER A 96 2.10 -13.32 4.48
C SER A 96 2.40 -14.39 5.52
N GLY A 97 1.82 -15.57 5.33
CA GLY A 97 2.06 -16.71 6.22
C GLY A 97 1.29 -16.69 7.53
N THR A 98 0.51 -15.66 7.79
CA THR A 98 -0.34 -15.56 8.99
C THR A 98 -1.67 -14.93 8.61
N ASN A 99 -2.57 -14.84 9.59
CA ASN A 99 -3.83 -14.12 9.40
C ASN A 99 -3.83 -12.75 10.10
N THR A 100 -2.66 -12.26 10.50
CA THR A 100 -2.54 -10.98 11.18
C THR A 100 -2.85 -9.85 10.23
N PRO A 101 -3.81 -8.96 10.56
CA PRO A 101 -4.05 -7.79 9.72
C PRO A 101 -2.83 -6.88 9.67
N VAL A 102 -2.49 -6.37 8.49
CA VAL A 102 -1.34 -5.47 8.35
C VAL A 102 -1.51 -4.25 9.27
N ARG A 103 -2.72 -3.72 9.40
CA ARG A 103 -2.97 -2.56 10.24
C ARG A 103 -2.66 -2.78 11.72
N ALA A 104 -2.55 -4.03 12.16
CA ALA A 104 -2.24 -4.38 13.54
C ALA A 104 -0.74 -4.54 13.80
N VAL A 105 0.09 -4.48 12.76
CA VAL A 105 1.53 -4.64 12.88
C VAL A 105 2.13 -3.40 13.51
N THR A 106 3.06 -3.61 14.46
CA THR A 106 3.74 -2.53 15.15
C THR A 106 5.25 -2.68 15.03
N GLU A 107 5.97 -1.64 15.39
CA GLU A 107 7.42 -1.64 15.36
C GLU A 107 8.02 -2.81 16.16
N ALA A 108 7.37 -3.18 17.27
CA ALA A 108 7.87 -4.25 18.14
C ALA A 108 7.95 -5.61 17.43
N SER A 109 7.13 -5.85 16.41
CA SER A 109 7.10 -7.12 15.69
C SER A 109 7.93 -7.10 14.41
N THR A 110 8.62 -6.00 14.11
CA THR A 110 9.42 -5.87 12.88
C THR A 110 10.87 -5.62 13.19
N SER A 111 11.72 -5.83 12.18
CA SER A 111 13.15 -5.54 12.30
C SER A 111 13.72 -5.19 10.93
N PRO A 112 14.61 -4.16 10.85
CA PRO A 112 15.31 -3.88 9.60
C PRO A 112 16.16 -5.05 9.09
N SER A 113 16.64 -5.89 10.01
CA SER A 113 17.49 -7.03 9.64
C SER A 113 16.70 -8.15 8.97
N LYS A 114 15.38 -8.12 9.03
CA LYS A 114 14.53 -9.14 8.40
C LYS A 114 14.02 -8.72 7.02
N CYS A 115 14.46 -7.59 6.53
CA CYS A 115 14.12 -7.16 5.17
C CYS A 115 14.97 -7.91 4.16
N PRO A 116 14.36 -8.34 3.01
CA PRO A 116 15.10 -9.01 1.95
C PRO A 116 16.13 -8.12 1.28
#